data_da9f8b5e5528497d4cbb781953d36d73
#
_entry.id   da9f8b5e5528497d4cbb781953d36d73
#
_cell.length_a   1.000
_cell.length_b   1.000
_cell.length_c   1.000
_cell.angle_alpha   90.00
_cell.angle_beta   90.00
_cell.angle_gamma   90.00
#
_symmetry.space_group_name_H-M   'P 1'
#
loop_
_entity.id
_entity.type
_entity.pdbx_description
1 polymer ?
#
loop_
_entity_poly.entity_id
_entity_poly.type
_entity_poly.pdbx_seq_one_letter_code
_entity_poly.pdbx_strand_id
1 'polypeptide(L)'
;MQQTSSLYQAAVQEQIAPQGYIRITFGLTDTDAAATCAPPETAPGTFYSRPDTMLLEDGTPRATYATFEPGRMRADGSQLILPKPGSADLRPEGFVSAALCGADGAFAPADVPGMVLTFSKTHTVPGLTFTFDPTCGDWPEEMHLTASREGAVFFTADYTPDAAVYTTPDAIERFDALAFTFPRMTRPYRRMRLQQLMFGFGLVFDNKLVQNATHKLDVDPISRRLPTSSFNFTIVNINTLTGTGGQYLYDPDNASGIYKYISEQNPVKVEYGQYLAGGMTWKDVAANTWAELELNGWREVYEGGVTEWVPGGRYYLTGQPTVDGLSASFKAQDALSGLDDTYYKGVYAPAGRTLYQLALDVLEDSGLAPFSGTAPPWKLWEGLADFTTTAPLPVKKHKELLQLIAHAACCVLYTDREGYIRIEPANDVQDNFKLDFHTMLARPKVSQIPTLWAVECPAYTYAPEAAASELHKESYTVNGTLELHLTFSQAADVTVDVTGATVAAKAVFAAAADLTLTGSGDAVVTVTGRKLESSARTVTAPVESPDENGSVETLDNPLITDAAHALAVAEWVRDWLLLRNTYEFEYRGSPELDPGDLIWLESQFAPFAAPARVLKNELAFDGGLKGKMIAKRMVEE
;
A
#
# COMPACT_ATOMS: atom_id res chain seq x y z
N MET A 1 -11.25 5.93 12.01
CA MET A 1 -10.32 6.06 13.17
C MET A 1 -9.68 4.70 13.44
N GLN A 2 -8.37 4.67 13.73
CA GLN A 2 -7.67 3.44 14.10
C GLN A 2 -8.09 2.97 15.49
N GLN A 3 -8.17 1.66 15.68
CA GLN A 3 -8.52 1.10 17.00
C GLN A 3 -7.32 1.21 17.95
N THR A 4 -7.56 1.78 19.11
CA THR A 4 -6.57 1.93 20.18
C THR A 4 -7.18 1.50 21.51
N SER A 5 -6.33 1.11 22.46
CA SER A 5 -6.80 0.73 23.80
C SER A 5 -7.38 1.93 24.56
N SER A 6 -8.23 1.65 25.55
CA SER A 6 -8.75 2.69 26.44
C SER A 6 -7.63 3.40 27.23
N LEU A 7 -6.53 2.72 27.49
CA LEU A 7 -5.34 3.30 28.13
C LEU A 7 -4.63 4.29 27.21
N TYR A 8 -4.52 3.97 25.92
CA TYR A 8 -3.97 4.88 24.91
C TYR A 8 -4.81 6.15 24.83
N GLN A 9 -6.13 6.01 24.70
CA GLN A 9 -7.05 7.15 24.63
C GLN A 9 -6.98 8.03 25.87
N ALA A 10 -6.87 7.44 27.06
CA ALA A 10 -6.68 8.18 28.31
C ALA A 10 -5.33 8.92 28.33
N ALA A 11 -4.25 8.27 27.92
CA ALA A 11 -2.91 8.85 27.90
C ALA A 11 -2.79 10.04 26.94
N VAL A 12 -3.43 9.97 25.77
CA VAL A 12 -3.43 11.08 24.80
C VAL A 12 -4.19 12.29 25.32
N GLN A 13 -5.18 12.09 26.20
CA GLN A 13 -5.99 13.17 26.80
C GLN A 13 -5.36 13.77 28.07
N GLU A 14 -4.29 13.21 28.62
CA GLU A 14 -3.61 13.78 29.80
C GLU A 14 -3.04 15.17 29.52
N GLN A 15 -3.03 16.06 30.54
CA GLN A 15 -2.47 17.43 30.39
C GLN A 15 -1.01 17.44 30.01
N ILE A 16 -0.22 16.47 30.52
CA ILE A 16 1.17 16.22 30.13
C ILE A 16 1.15 14.93 29.33
N ALA A 17 1.20 15.04 28.01
CA ALA A 17 1.25 13.86 27.15
C ALA A 17 2.51 13.05 27.44
N PRO A 18 2.40 11.73 27.64
CA PRO A 18 3.56 10.86 27.73
C PRO A 18 4.39 10.93 26.44
N GLN A 19 5.64 10.44 26.53
CA GLN A 19 6.54 10.48 25.38
C GLN A 19 5.97 9.69 24.21
N GLY A 20 5.85 10.35 23.05
CA GLY A 20 5.51 9.72 21.78
C GLY A 20 6.75 9.13 21.11
N TYR A 21 6.54 8.04 20.39
CA TYR A 21 7.57 7.35 19.63
C TYR A 21 7.21 7.28 18.16
N ILE A 22 8.23 7.15 17.32
CA ILE A 22 8.06 6.84 15.90
C ILE A 22 8.94 5.64 15.55
N ARG A 23 8.42 4.77 14.70
CA ARG A 23 9.14 3.66 14.11
C ARG A 23 8.93 3.69 12.61
N ILE A 24 10.01 3.75 11.86
CA ILE A 24 9.99 3.73 10.41
C ILE A 24 10.70 2.46 9.97
N THR A 25 9.98 1.59 9.29
CA THR A 25 10.55 0.40 8.66
C THR A 25 10.73 0.69 7.19
N PHE A 26 11.97 0.68 6.74
CA PHE A 26 12.36 0.92 5.36
C PHE A 26 12.81 -0.40 4.74
N GLY A 27 12.08 -0.87 3.72
CA GLY A 27 12.36 -2.11 3.02
C GLY A 27 13.32 -1.88 1.85
N LEU A 28 14.50 -2.48 1.93
CA LEU A 28 15.42 -2.65 0.80
C LEU A 28 15.24 -4.06 0.26
N THR A 29 14.05 -4.36 -0.26
CA THR A 29 13.69 -5.68 -0.76
C THR A 29 13.42 -5.61 -2.25
N ASP A 30 13.89 -6.64 -2.98
CA ASP A 30 13.52 -6.89 -4.38
C ASP A 30 12.23 -7.72 -4.41
N THR A 31 11.07 -7.03 -4.42
CA THR A 31 9.75 -7.69 -4.49
C THR A 31 9.56 -8.45 -5.79
N ASP A 32 10.25 -8.03 -6.85
CA ASP A 32 10.20 -8.65 -8.15
C ASP A 32 10.97 -10.01 -8.17
N ALA A 33 11.98 -10.17 -7.32
CA ALA A 33 12.63 -11.46 -7.13
C ALA A 33 11.64 -12.51 -6.62
N ALA A 34 10.80 -12.18 -5.66
CA ALA A 34 9.77 -13.11 -5.19
C ALA A 34 8.75 -13.47 -6.29
N ALA A 35 8.35 -12.50 -7.11
CA ALA A 35 7.39 -12.69 -8.19
C ALA A 35 7.94 -13.50 -9.37
N THR A 36 9.25 -13.42 -9.63
CA THR A 36 9.93 -14.15 -10.74
C THR A 36 10.52 -15.49 -10.34
N CYS A 37 10.46 -15.83 -9.04
CA CYS A 37 10.95 -17.10 -8.51
C CYS A 37 10.02 -18.24 -8.92
N ALA A 38 10.58 -19.28 -9.52
CA ALA A 38 9.86 -20.54 -9.73
C ALA A 38 9.53 -21.19 -8.36
N PRO A 39 8.52 -22.10 -8.30
CA PRO A 39 8.27 -22.85 -7.08
C PRO A 39 9.55 -23.45 -6.51
N PRO A 40 9.88 -23.23 -5.22
CA PRO A 40 11.14 -23.67 -4.64
C PRO A 40 11.32 -25.20 -4.73
N GLU A 41 12.45 -25.64 -5.24
CA GLU A 41 12.85 -27.04 -5.21
C GLU A 41 13.42 -27.36 -3.82
N THR A 42 12.73 -28.19 -3.06
CA THR A 42 13.12 -28.55 -1.70
C THR A 42 13.18 -30.05 -1.52
N ALA A 43 13.96 -30.54 -0.55
CA ALA A 43 13.83 -31.90 -0.05
C ALA A 43 12.41 -32.13 0.48
N PRO A 44 11.86 -33.36 0.48
CA PRO A 44 10.51 -33.62 0.96
C PRO A 44 10.31 -33.09 2.37
N GLY A 45 9.42 -32.12 2.50
CA GLY A 45 9.01 -31.55 3.77
C GLY A 45 7.89 -32.33 4.42
N THR A 46 7.43 -31.88 5.58
CA THR A 46 6.24 -32.40 6.24
C THR A 46 4.98 -31.98 5.46
N PHE A 47 3.82 -32.64 5.69
CA PHE A 47 2.60 -32.35 4.95
C PHE A 47 2.05 -30.93 5.17
N TYR A 48 2.43 -30.26 6.24
CA TYR A 48 2.12 -28.84 6.52
C TYR A 48 3.18 -27.86 6.02
N SER A 49 4.22 -28.36 5.35
CA SER A 49 5.27 -27.55 4.73
C SER A 49 4.76 -26.90 3.43
N ARG A 50 4.87 -25.59 3.33
CA ARG A 50 4.45 -24.79 2.19
C ARG A 50 5.60 -23.84 1.77
N PRO A 51 6.64 -24.36 1.07
CA PRO A 51 7.80 -23.57 0.68
C PRO A 51 7.47 -22.33 -0.15
N ASP A 52 6.41 -22.39 -0.95
CA ASP A 52 5.90 -21.27 -1.74
C ASP A 52 5.49 -20.08 -0.88
N THR A 53 4.99 -20.32 0.34
CA THR A 53 4.52 -19.26 1.23
C THR A 53 5.64 -18.50 1.95
N MET A 54 6.86 -19.03 1.97
CA MET A 54 8.00 -18.34 2.58
C MET A 54 8.47 -17.12 1.78
N LEU A 55 8.10 -17.02 0.49
CA LEU A 55 8.45 -15.90 -0.38
C LEU A 55 7.43 -14.75 -0.33
N LEU A 56 6.33 -14.92 0.42
CA LEU A 56 5.29 -13.90 0.53
C LEU A 56 5.66 -12.87 1.61
N GLU A 57 5.75 -11.61 1.21
CA GLU A 57 5.95 -10.45 2.09
C GLU A 57 4.60 -9.86 2.54
N ASP A 58 3.70 -10.71 3.05
CA ASP A 58 2.34 -10.33 3.41
C ASP A 58 2.18 -9.78 4.84
N GLY A 59 3.29 -9.77 5.61
CA GLY A 59 3.27 -9.36 7.02
C GLY A 59 2.48 -10.29 7.95
N THR A 60 1.91 -11.38 7.42
CA THR A 60 1.13 -12.34 8.20
C THR A 60 2.07 -13.32 8.88
N PRO A 61 2.03 -13.44 10.22
CA PRO A 61 2.81 -14.46 10.92
C PRO A 61 2.45 -15.86 10.42
N ARG A 62 3.45 -16.67 10.09
CA ARG A 62 3.22 -18.06 9.69
C ARG A 62 2.75 -18.87 10.89
N ALA A 63 1.81 -19.76 10.65
CA ALA A 63 1.30 -20.62 11.70
C ALA A 63 2.40 -21.58 12.19
N THR A 64 2.53 -21.70 13.50
CA THR A 64 3.40 -22.69 14.14
C THR A 64 2.54 -23.83 14.69
N TYR A 65 2.83 -25.05 14.29
CA TYR A 65 2.10 -26.22 14.75
C TYR A 65 2.74 -26.85 15.97
N ALA A 66 1.89 -27.35 16.87
CA ALA A 66 2.34 -28.15 18.01
C ALA A 66 3.01 -29.43 17.49
N THR A 67 4.15 -29.77 18.02
CA THR A 67 4.93 -30.97 17.65
C THR A 67 5.47 -31.67 18.87
N PHE A 68 5.84 -32.95 18.71
CA PHE A 68 6.50 -33.74 19.75
C PHE A 68 8.01 -33.54 19.84
N GLU A 69 8.55 -32.54 19.18
CA GLU A 69 9.95 -32.14 19.32
C GLU A 69 10.20 -31.71 20.79
N PRO A 70 11.28 -32.19 21.42
CA PRO A 70 11.53 -31.96 22.84
C PRO A 70 11.54 -30.48 23.23
N GLY A 71 10.74 -30.08 24.20
CA GLY A 71 10.65 -28.70 24.70
C GLY A 71 10.05 -27.68 23.75
N ARG A 72 9.41 -28.11 22.64
CA ARG A 72 8.80 -27.22 21.67
C ARG A 72 7.29 -27.04 21.84
N MET A 73 6.62 -28.03 22.43
CA MET A 73 5.18 -27.93 22.66
C MET A 73 4.86 -26.85 23.69
N ARG A 74 3.99 -25.92 23.31
CA ARG A 74 3.48 -24.85 24.18
C ARG A 74 1.97 -24.96 24.29
N ALA A 75 1.45 -24.77 25.50
CA ALA A 75 0.01 -24.77 25.78
C ALA A 75 -0.55 -23.36 26.01
N ASP A 76 0.14 -22.34 25.53
CA ASP A 76 -0.18 -20.94 25.71
C ASP A 76 -1.04 -20.33 24.57
N GLY A 77 -1.49 -21.16 23.62
CA GLY A 77 -2.27 -20.72 22.45
C GLY A 77 -1.43 -20.24 21.26
N SER A 78 -0.10 -20.13 21.39
CA SER A 78 0.79 -19.70 20.30
C SER A 78 0.99 -20.76 19.21
N GLN A 79 0.54 -21.99 19.44
CA GLN A 79 0.69 -23.10 18.51
C GLN A 79 -0.66 -23.70 18.11
N LEU A 80 -0.78 -24.05 16.85
CA LEU A 80 -1.97 -24.78 16.33
C LEU A 80 -1.79 -26.29 16.52
N ILE A 81 -2.90 -26.97 16.79
CA ILE A 81 -2.94 -28.43 16.72
C ILE A 81 -3.02 -28.82 15.26
N LEU A 82 -2.25 -29.83 14.85
CA LEU A 82 -2.27 -30.32 13.48
C LEU A 82 -3.68 -30.75 13.06
N PRO A 83 -4.25 -30.20 11.99
CA PRO A 83 -5.54 -30.61 11.47
C PRO A 83 -5.43 -31.99 10.83
N LYS A 84 -6.56 -32.63 10.57
CA LYS A 84 -6.58 -33.88 9.79
C LYS A 84 -6.03 -33.64 8.39
N PRO A 85 -5.24 -34.59 7.82
CA PRO A 85 -4.77 -34.49 6.44
C PRO A 85 -5.92 -34.22 5.48
N GLY A 86 -5.74 -33.26 4.55
CA GLY A 86 -6.78 -32.85 3.60
C GLY A 86 -7.81 -31.84 4.15
N SER A 87 -7.62 -31.34 5.38
CA SER A 87 -8.43 -30.24 5.90
C SER A 87 -8.17 -28.95 5.13
N ALA A 88 -9.25 -28.19 4.84
CA ALA A 88 -9.16 -26.85 4.26
C ALA A 88 -8.55 -25.81 5.22
N ASP A 89 -8.47 -26.12 6.52
CA ASP A 89 -7.95 -25.22 7.56
C ASP A 89 -6.44 -25.26 7.74
N LEU A 90 -5.71 -25.93 6.84
CA LEU A 90 -4.25 -25.93 6.82
C LEU A 90 -3.71 -24.53 6.56
N ARG A 91 -3.14 -23.92 7.59
CA ARG A 91 -2.44 -22.63 7.45
C ARG A 91 -1.00 -22.86 6.96
N PRO A 92 -0.48 -21.96 6.13
CA PRO A 92 0.90 -22.05 5.65
C PRO A 92 1.90 -21.96 6.81
N GLU A 93 2.90 -22.85 6.88
CA GLU A 93 4.01 -22.79 7.83
C GLU A 93 5.37 -22.42 7.19
N GLY A 94 5.42 -22.27 5.88
CA GLY A 94 6.68 -22.12 5.13
C GLY A 94 7.36 -23.47 4.92
N PHE A 95 8.69 -23.49 4.87
CA PHE A 95 9.44 -24.74 4.74
C PHE A 95 9.64 -25.41 6.10
N VAL A 96 9.42 -26.73 6.16
CA VAL A 96 9.68 -27.57 7.34
C VAL A 96 10.36 -28.86 6.88
N SER A 97 11.55 -29.15 7.40
CA SER A 97 12.30 -30.36 7.02
C SER A 97 11.57 -31.65 7.42
N ALA A 98 11.70 -32.68 6.59
CA ALA A 98 11.14 -34.00 6.87
C ALA A 98 11.86 -34.71 8.02
N ALA A 99 13.18 -34.53 8.10
CA ALA A 99 14.01 -35.15 9.14
C ALA A 99 14.17 -34.24 10.37
N LEU A 100 14.52 -34.86 11.51
CA LEU A 100 14.99 -34.23 12.73
C LEU A 100 16.52 -34.28 12.76
N CYS A 101 17.16 -33.25 13.27
CA CYS A 101 18.59 -33.30 13.58
C CYS A 101 18.89 -34.25 14.75
N GLY A 102 20.14 -34.68 14.85
CA GLY A 102 20.63 -35.56 15.90
C GLY A 102 20.79 -34.92 17.28
N ALA A 103 21.35 -35.67 18.22
CA ALA A 103 21.63 -35.20 19.56
C ALA A 103 22.69 -34.09 19.65
N ASP A 104 23.51 -33.97 18.61
CA ASP A 104 24.54 -32.93 18.46
C ASP A 104 24.04 -31.74 17.63
N GLY A 105 22.78 -31.73 17.22
CA GLY A 105 22.19 -30.72 16.34
C GLY A 105 22.43 -30.94 14.85
N ALA A 106 23.31 -31.88 14.45
CA ALA A 106 23.60 -32.14 13.04
C ALA A 106 22.54 -33.02 12.38
N PHE A 107 22.25 -32.77 11.11
CA PHE A 107 21.48 -33.70 10.28
C PHE A 107 22.36 -34.82 9.72
N ALA A 108 21.77 -36.01 9.51
CA ALA A 108 22.47 -37.05 8.80
C ALA A 108 22.77 -36.56 7.37
N PRO A 109 23.90 -36.96 6.74
CA PRO A 109 24.30 -36.42 5.43
C PRO A 109 23.25 -36.56 4.31
N ALA A 110 22.41 -37.63 4.38
CA ALA A 110 21.32 -37.84 3.42
C ALA A 110 20.05 -36.99 3.71
N ASP A 111 19.96 -36.43 4.90
CA ASP A 111 18.76 -35.72 5.41
C ASP A 111 19.00 -34.22 5.63
N VAL A 112 20.16 -33.70 5.18
CA VAL A 112 20.48 -32.27 5.30
C VAL A 112 19.40 -31.45 4.58
N PRO A 113 18.67 -30.59 5.28
CA PRO A 113 17.67 -29.75 4.65
C PRO A 113 18.31 -28.76 3.67
N GLY A 114 17.66 -28.56 2.54
CA GLY A 114 18.13 -27.62 1.54
C GLY A 114 17.01 -27.18 0.60
N MET A 115 17.27 -26.14 -0.13
CA MET A 115 16.37 -25.63 -1.17
C MET A 115 17.15 -24.96 -2.30
N VAL A 116 16.55 -24.97 -3.47
CA VAL A 116 17.05 -24.27 -4.66
C VAL A 116 15.93 -23.35 -5.15
N LEU A 117 16.27 -22.09 -5.36
CA LEU A 117 15.43 -21.07 -5.93
C LEU A 117 15.96 -20.71 -7.31
N THR A 118 15.12 -20.72 -8.32
CA THR A 118 15.45 -20.30 -9.68
C THR A 118 14.56 -19.17 -10.12
N PHE A 119 15.13 -18.20 -10.84
CA PHE A 119 14.47 -16.97 -11.23
C PHE A 119 14.43 -16.86 -12.75
N SER A 120 13.34 -16.29 -13.29
CA SER A 120 13.18 -16.08 -14.74
C SER A 120 14.06 -14.97 -15.30
N LYS A 121 14.67 -14.14 -14.44
CA LYS A 121 15.63 -13.09 -14.77
C LYS A 121 16.67 -12.93 -13.66
N THR A 122 17.73 -12.14 -13.92
CA THR A 122 18.77 -11.88 -12.93
C THR A 122 18.35 -10.82 -11.93
N HIS A 123 18.70 -11.03 -10.65
CA HIS A 123 18.42 -10.13 -9.53
C HIS A 123 19.69 -9.69 -8.82
N THR A 124 19.62 -8.57 -8.12
CA THR A 124 20.69 -8.02 -7.27
C THR A 124 20.10 -7.63 -5.94
N VAL A 125 20.61 -8.19 -4.85
CA VAL A 125 20.12 -7.92 -3.50
C VAL A 125 21.23 -7.48 -2.58
N PRO A 126 20.98 -6.55 -1.63
CA PRO A 126 21.99 -6.11 -0.66
C PRO A 126 22.28 -7.12 0.45
N GLY A 127 21.48 -8.16 0.53
CA GLY A 127 21.52 -9.27 1.48
C GLY A 127 20.23 -10.07 1.40
N LEU A 128 20.13 -11.10 2.21
CA LEU A 128 18.95 -11.96 2.32
C LEU A 128 18.54 -12.04 3.78
N THR A 129 17.25 -11.86 4.08
CA THR A 129 16.73 -11.99 5.44
C THR A 129 15.93 -13.27 5.59
N PHE A 130 16.37 -14.11 6.51
CA PHE A 130 15.76 -15.38 6.87
C PHE A 130 14.98 -15.23 8.16
N THR A 131 13.71 -15.57 8.18
CA THR A 131 12.91 -15.73 9.39
C THR A 131 12.67 -17.22 9.61
N PHE A 132 13.39 -17.80 10.56
CA PHE A 132 13.31 -19.21 10.92
C PHE A 132 12.09 -19.50 11.78
N ASP A 133 12.26 -19.76 13.06
CA ASP A 133 11.16 -19.98 14.02
C ASP A 133 11.26 -19.05 15.21
N PRO A 134 10.80 -17.80 15.09
CA PRO A 134 10.89 -16.82 16.17
C PRO A 134 10.01 -17.20 17.38
N THR A 135 8.91 -17.93 17.17
CA THR A 135 8.00 -18.35 18.25
C THR A 135 8.66 -19.31 19.24
N CYS A 136 9.48 -20.23 18.75
CA CYS A 136 10.21 -21.18 19.58
C CYS A 136 11.68 -20.81 19.80
N GLY A 137 12.18 -19.81 19.08
CA GLY A 137 13.57 -19.38 19.11
C GLY A 137 14.51 -20.49 18.60
N ASP A 138 14.14 -21.14 17.50
CA ASP A 138 14.93 -22.18 16.84
C ASP A 138 15.45 -21.65 15.49
N TRP A 139 16.75 -21.80 15.24
CA TRP A 139 17.43 -21.43 13.99
C TRP A 139 18.60 -22.37 13.72
N PRO A 140 19.11 -22.45 12.47
CA PRO A 140 20.28 -23.22 12.15
C PRO A 140 21.56 -22.61 12.75
N GLU A 141 22.47 -23.44 13.24
CA GLU A 141 23.81 -23.02 13.66
C GLU A 141 24.73 -22.79 12.46
N GLU A 142 24.50 -23.54 11.37
CA GLU A 142 25.28 -23.48 10.13
C GLU A 142 24.34 -23.36 8.93
N MET A 143 24.68 -22.46 8.02
CA MET A 143 23.97 -22.28 6.75
C MET A 143 24.99 -22.06 5.63
N HIS A 144 24.87 -22.82 4.53
CA HIS A 144 25.64 -22.61 3.31
C HIS A 144 24.77 -22.01 2.22
N LEU A 145 25.27 -21.01 1.54
CA LEU A 145 24.64 -20.35 0.41
C LEU A 145 25.52 -20.39 -0.81
N THR A 146 24.94 -20.75 -1.94
CA THR A 146 25.57 -20.55 -3.26
C THR A 146 24.67 -19.76 -4.17
N ALA A 147 25.25 -18.83 -4.95
CA ALA A 147 24.53 -18.11 -6.00
C ALA A 147 25.15 -18.44 -7.37
N SER A 148 24.25 -18.62 -8.34
CA SER A 148 24.63 -18.98 -9.72
C SER A 148 24.07 -17.95 -10.70
N ARG A 149 24.73 -17.89 -11.87
CA ARG A 149 24.27 -17.16 -13.05
C ARG A 149 24.49 -18.04 -14.28
N GLU A 150 23.44 -18.22 -15.08
CA GLU A 150 23.47 -19.06 -16.27
C GLU A 150 24.03 -20.45 -15.98
N GLY A 151 23.70 -21.00 -14.80
CA GLY A 151 24.16 -22.31 -14.32
C GLY A 151 25.59 -22.35 -13.75
N ALA A 152 26.34 -21.25 -13.78
CA ALA A 152 27.69 -21.16 -13.21
C ALA A 152 27.65 -20.54 -11.79
N VAL A 153 28.18 -21.25 -10.79
CA VAL A 153 28.34 -20.73 -9.44
C VAL A 153 29.41 -19.63 -9.44
N PHE A 154 29.07 -18.45 -8.95
CA PHE A 154 30.00 -17.31 -8.84
C PHE A 154 30.16 -16.79 -7.41
N PHE A 155 29.24 -17.18 -6.50
CA PHE A 155 29.30 -16.79 -5.10
C PHE A 155 29.01 -17.98 -4.20
N THR A 156 29.77 -18.13 -3.12
CA THR A 156 29.57 -19.14 -2.07
C THR A 156 29.93 -18.51 -0.73
N ALA A 157 29.08 -18.69 0.28
CA ALA A 157 29.32 -18.20 1.61
C ALA A 157 28.75 -19.15 2.67
N ASP A 158 29.44 -19.21 3.81
CA ASP A 158 29.04 -19.95 4.99
C ASP A 158 28.65 -18.94 6.07
N TYR A 159 27.49 -19.14 6.68
CA TYR A 159 26.96 -18.27 7.72
C TYR A 159 26.65 -19.03 8.99
N THR A 160 26.75 -18.32 10.12
CA THR A 160 26.40 -18.80 11.46
C THR A 160 25.31 -17.88 12.01
N PRO A 161 24.02 -18.13 11.71
CA PRO A 161 22.94 -17.34 12.26
C PRO A 161 22.98 -17.29 13.79
N ASP A 162 22.78 -16.10 14.35
CA ASP A 162 22.83 -15.84 15.79
C ASP A 162 21.42 -15.59 16.40
N ALA A 163 20.41 -15.53 15.53
CA ALA A 163 19.01 -15.31 15.93
C ALA A 163 18.03 -15.98 14.96
N ALA A 164 16.77 -16.10 15.40
CA ALA A 164 15.69 -16.64 14.56
C ALA A 164 15.34 -15.75 13.35
N VAL A 165 15.67 -14.48 13.39
CA VAL A 165 15.66 -13.58 12.24
C VAL A 165 17.10 -13.20 11.94
N TYR A 166 17.60 -13.64 10.82
CA TYR A 166 19.00 -13.45 10.42
C TYR A 166 19.12 -12.82 9.04
N THR A 167 19.96 -11.81 8.93
CA THR A 167 20.24 -11.14 7.66
C THR A 167 21.68 -11.39 7.25
N THR A 168 21.90 -11.87 6.00
CA THR A 168 23.25 -12.06 5.48
C THR A 168 23.94 -10.70 5.25
N PRO A 169 25.24 -10.58 5.58
CA PRO A 169 25.95 -9.31 5.42
C PRO A 169 26.39 -9.02 3.98
N ASP A 170 26.32 -10.02 3.10
CA ASP A 170 26.88 -9.95 1.76
C ASP A 170 25.84 -9.60 0.73
N ALA A 171 26.16 -8.67 -0.16
CA ALA A 171 25.38 -8.37 -1.33
C ALA A 171 25.64 -9.42 -2.44
N ILE A 172 24.58 -9.84 -3.11
CA ILE A 172 24.66 -10.83 -4.20
C ILE A 172 24.16 -10.15 -5.48
N GLU A 173 25.06 -10.00 -6.44
CA GLU A 173 24.79 -9.24 -7.67
C GLU A 173 24.52 -10.15 -8.87
N ARG A 174 23.42 -9.89 -9.59
CA ARG A 174 23.08 -10.52 -10.88
C ARG A 174 23.02 -12.06 -10.84
N PHE A 175 22.34 -12.60 -9.83
CA PHE A 175 22.07 -14.05 -9.75
C PHE A 175 20.74 -14.40 -10.44
N ASP A 176 20.66 -15.64 -10.93
CA ASP A 176 19.44 -16.26 -11.45
C ASP A 176 19.08 -17.57 -10.72
N ALA A 177 19.94 -18.01 -9.81
CA ALA A 177 19.64 -19.12 -8.91
C ALA A 177 20.36 -18.95 -7.56
N LEU A 178 19.68 -19.38 -6.48
CA LEU A 178 20.22 -19.46 -5.12
C LEU A 178 20.00 -20.87 -4.58
N ALA A 179 21.00 -21.44 -3.93
CA ALA A 179 20.88 -22.72 -3.24
C ALA A 179 21.33 -22.59 -1.80
N PHE A 180 20.53 -23.13 -0.88
CA PHE A 180 20.77 -23.11 0.55
C PHE A 180 20.81 -24.52 1.10
N THR A 181 21.70 -24.76 2.08
CA THR A 181 21.69 -25.97 2.91
C THR A 181 21.90 -25.62 4.36
N PHE A 182 21.30 -26.41 5.26
CA PHE A 182 21.29 -26.18 6.70
C PHE A 182 21.78 -27.43 7.45
N PRO A 183 23.09 -27.63 7.57
CA PRO A 183 23.66 -28.89 8.08
C PRO A 183 23.38 -29.12 9.57
N ARG A 184 23.24 -28.03 10.35
CA ARG A 184 23.15 -28.11 11.81
C ARG A 184 22.18 -27.11 12.39
N MET A 185 21.42 -27.52 13.41
CA MET A 185 20.56 -26.66 14.23
C MET A 185 21.24 -26.31 15.55
N THR A 186 20.90 -25.16 16.14
CA THR A 186 21.38 -24.73 17.46
C THR A 186 20.92 -25.64 18.60
N ARG A 187 19.82 -26.37 18.40
CA ARG A 187 19.25 -27.29 19.41
C ARG A 187 19.08 -28.69 18.84
N PRO A 188 19.30 -29.73 19.68
CA PRO A 188 19.12 -31.11 19.26
C PRO A 188 17.64 -31.46 19.00
N TYR A 189 17.42 -32.45 18.16
CA TYR A 189 16.11 -33.03 17.85
C TYR A 189 15.11 -31.99 17.34
N ARG A 190 15.56 -31.08 16.44
CA ARG A 190 14.75 -30.06 15.79
C ARG A 190 14.59 -30.32 14.31
N ARG A 191 13.43 -29.94 13.79
CA ARG A 191 13.24 -29.74 12.35
C ARG A 191 13.73 -28.36 11.97
N MET A 192 14.37 -28.25 10.83
CA MET A 192 14.66 -26.94 10.24
C MET A 192 13.35 -26.34 9.74
N ARG A 193 13.10 -25.08 10.11
CA ARG A 193 11.95 -24.29 9.67
C ARG A 193 12.41 -22.97 9.11
N LEU A 194 11.85 -22.61 7.95
CA LEU A 194 11.99 -21.29 7.37
C LEU A 194 10.61 -20.75 7.09
N GLN A 195 10.19 -19.78 7.89
CA GLN A 195 8.86 -19.17 7.77
C GLN A 195 8.81 -18.14 6.67
N GLN A 196 9.88 -17.34 6.50
CA GLN A 196 9.97 -16.30 5.48
C GLN A 196 11.41 -16.12 5.00
N LEU A 197 11.56 -15.89 3.70
CA LEU A 197 12.78 -15.43 3.04
C LEU A 197 12.48 -14.15 2.29
N MET A 198 13.21 -13.07 2.64
CA MET A 198 13.11 -11.77 1.95
C MET A 198 14.39 -11.55 1.14
N PHE A 199 14.21 -11.09 -0.09
CA PHE A 199 15.31 -10.72 -1.00
C PHE A 199 15.76 -9.29 -0.70
N GLY A 200 16.47 -9.13 0.40
CA GLY A 200 16.88 -7.85 0.95
C GLY A 200 16.74 -7.84 2.46
N PHE A 201 16.67 -6.63 3.03
CA PHE A 201 16.49 -6.45 4.46
C PHE A 201 15.66 -5.20 4.78
N GLY A 202 15.01 -5.21 5.93
CA GLY A 202 14.32 -4.05 6.50
C GLY A 202 15.24 -3.29 7.45
N LEU A 203 15.32 -1.97 7.28
CA LEU A 203 15.94 -1.08 8.25
C LEU A 203 14.86 -0.51 9.14
N VAL A 204 15.06 -0.56 10.44
CA VAL A 204 14.13 0.02 11.42
C VAL A 204 14.78 1.24 12.05
N PHE A 205 14.16 2.39 11.88
CA PHE A 205 14.57 3.65 12.49
C PHE A 205 13.62 4.00 13.63
N ASP A 206 14.16 4.17 14.80
CA ASP A 206 13.45 4.61 16.01
C ASP A 206 13.74 6.10 16.32
N ASN A 207 13.21 6.58 17.42
CA ASN A 207 13.43 7.96 17.92
C ASN A 207 14.90 8.38 18.04
N LYS A 208 15.85 7.45 18.09
CA LYS A 208 17.28 7.79 18.22
C LYS A 208 17.89 8.13 16.86
N LEU A 209 17.35 7.56 15.81
CA LEU A 209 17.84 7.71 14.45
C LEU A 209 17.01 8.70 13.65
N VAL A 210 15.71 8.83 13.92
CA VAL A 210 14.81 9.77 13.25
C VAL A 210 15.00 11.17 13.85
N GLN A 211 15.48 12.11 13.03
CA GLN A 211 15.65 13.51 13.41
C GLN A 211 14.33 14.27 13.34
N ASN A 212 13.62 14.09 12.24
CA ASN A 212 12.28 14.65 12.01
C ASN A 212 11.50 13.79 11.02
N ALA A 213 10.18 13.87 11.11
CA ALA A 213 9.28 13.28 10.13
C ALA A 213 8.04 14.16 9.96
N THR A 214 7.50 14.20 8.74
CA THR A 214 6.25 14.87 8.42
C THR A 214 5.36 13.90 7.65
N HIS A 215 4.21 13.63 8.22
CA HIS A 215 3.21 12.72 7.67
C HIS A 215 1.96 13.51 7.31
N LYS A 216 1.62 13.56 6.03
CA LYS A 216 0.43 14.24 5.52
C LYS A 216 -0.56 13.20 5.04
N LEU A 217 -1.75 13.26 5.61
CA LEU A 217 -2.91 12.49 5.20
C LEU A 217 -3.98 13.48 4.72
N ASP A 218 -4.51 13.27 3.53
CA ASP A 218 -5.48 14.15 2.90
C ASP A 218 -6.52 13.32 2.13
N VAL A 219 -7.78 13.72 2.20
CA VAL A 219 -8.87 13.13 1.44
C VAL A 219 -9.83 14.23 0.96
N ASP A 220 -10.42 14.02 -0.20
CA ASP A 220 -11.55 14.83 -0.66
C ASP A 220 -12.83 13.99 -0.59
N PRO A 221 -13.73 14.26 0.37
CA PRO A 221 -14.96 13.48 0.58
C PRO A 221 -15.90 13.42 -0.62
N ILE A 222 -15.74 14.31 -1.58
CA ILE A 222 -16.54 14.35 -2.83
C ILE A 222 -15.70 13.99 -4.07
N SER A 223 -14.46 13.50 -3.89
CA SER A 223 -13.56 13.05 -4.96
C SER A 223 -13.42 13.98 -6.16
N ARG A 224 -13.52 15.29 -5.95
CA ARG A 224 -13.25 16.31 -6.98
C ARG A 224 -11.77 16.63 -7.13
N ARG A 225 -11.00 16.32 -6.12
CA ARG A 225 -9.55 16.50 -6.03
C ARG A 225 -8.90 15.15 -5.69
N LEU A 226 -7.75 14.88 -6.30
CA LEU A 226 -6.95 13.72 -5.92
C LEU A 226 -6.46 13.88 -4.47
N PRO A 227 -6.56 12.84 -3.63
CA PRO A 227 -5.92 12.84 -2.34
C PRO A 227 -4.39 12.87 -2.50
N THR A 228 -3.69 13.48 -1.55
CA THR A 228 -2.22 13.62 -1.57
C THR A 228 -1.65 13.22 -0.22
N SER A 229 -1.52 11.91 0.01
CA SER A 229 -0.88 11.40 1.22
C SER A 229 0.61 11.21 1.00
N SER A 230 1.42 11.70 1.95
CA SER A 230 2.88 11.64 1.84
C SER A 230 3.55 11.49 3.20
N PHE A 231 4.69 10.84 3.19
CA PHE A 231 5.54 10.68 4.37
C PHE A 231 6.97 11.07 4.06
N ASN A 232 7.44 12.16 4.67
CA ASN A 232 8.82 12.63 4.52
C ASN A 232 9.54 12.48 5.85
N PHE A 233 10.77 11.99 5.84
CA PHE A 233 11.53 11.80 7.06
C PHE A 233 13.02 12.04 6.84
N THR A 234 13.69 12.45 7.91
CA THR A 234 15.14 12.68 7.94
C THR A 234 15.73 11.83 9.06
N ILE A 235 16.77 11.09 8.74
CA ILE A 235 17.47 10.22 9.68
C ILE A 235 18.93 10.60 9.80
N VAL A 236 19.55 10.10 10.86
CA VAL A 236 20.99 10.23 11.05
C VAL A 236 21.73 9.36 10.04
N ASN A 237 22.65 9.95 9.29
CA ASN A 237 23.47 9.29 8.26
C ASN A 237 24.77 8.71 8.84
N ILE A 238 24.67 7.91 9.89
CA ILE A 238 25.84 7.24 10.52
C ILE A 238 25.56 5.74 10.55
N ASN A 239 26.57 4.95 10.20
CA ASN A 239 26.47 3.50 10.32
C ASN A 239 26.53 3.10 11.79
N THR A 240 25.38 2.80 12.38
CA THR A 240 25.26 2.29 13.75
C THR A 240 25.34 0.77 13.82
N LEU A 241 25.21 0.06 12.68
CA LEU A 241 25.12 -1.40 12.62
C LEU A 241 26.46 -2.11 12.85
N THR A 242 27.59 -1.49 12.54
CA THR A 242 28.90 -2.16 12.59
C THR A 242 29.79 -1.74 13.76
N GLY A 243 29.39 -0.76 14.58
CA GLY A 243 30.22 -0.29 15.71
C GLY A 243 31.58 0.32 15.32
N THR A 244 31.93 0.30 14.05
CA THR A 244 33.13 0.91 13.48
C THR A 244 32.79 2.31 12.99
N GLY A 245 33.16 3.30 13.77
CA GLY A 245 32.78 4.68 13.58
C GLY A 245 32.97 5.24 12.18
N GLY A 246 31.96 5.99 11.74
CA GLY A 246 32.14 7.07 10.79
C GLY A 246 31.94 6.76 9.31
N GLN A 247 31.26 5.69 8.92
CA GLN A 247 30.88 5.50 7.52
C GLN A 247 29.44 6.01 7.29
N TYR A 248 29.30 6.97 6.40
CA TYR A 248 28.01 7.51 5.98
C TYR A 248 27.28 6.50 5.09
N LEU A 249 26.26 5.84 5.65
CA LEU A 249 25.61 4.68 5.03
C LEU A 249 24.87 5.04 3.73
N TYR A 250 24.31 6.24 3.67
CA TYR A 250 23.49 6.76 2.56
C TYR A 250 24.25 7.68 1.62
N ASP A 251 25.57 7.82 1.78
CA ASP A 251 26.37 8.66 0.91
C ASP A 251 26.59 7.97 -0.44
N PRO A 252 26.29 8.63 -1.58
CA PRO A 252 26.52 8.05 -2.91
C PRO A 252 27.98 7.70 -3.20
N ASP A 253 28.92 8.39 -2.56
CA ASP A 253 30.37 8.16 -2.72
C ASP A 253 30.89 7.01 -1.83
N ASN A 254 30.06 6.49 -0.92
CA ASN A 254 30.42 5.35 -0.08
C ASN A 254 30.19 4.01 -0.79
N ALA A 255 31.26 3.41 -1.31
CA ALA A 255 31.17 2.12 -2.02
C ALA A 255 30.61 0.98 -1.16
N SER A 256 30.78 1.04 0.18
CA SER A 256 30.24 0.07 1.14
C SER A 256 28.85 0.46 1.65
N GLY A 257 28.31 1.59 1.20
CA GLY A 257 27.00 2.10 1.59
C GLY A 257 25.85 1.40 0.88
N ILE A 258 24.64 1.66 1.35
CA ILE A 258 23.41 1.08 0.80
C ILE A 258 22.70 2.00 -0.21
N TYR A 259 23.24 3.18 -0.48
CA TYR A 259 22.65 4.16 -1.40
C TYR A 259 22.31 3.55 -2.77
N LYS A 260 23.19 2.74 -3.32
CA LYS A 260 23.02 2.09 -4.64
C LYS A 260 21.85 1.11 -4.73
N TYR A 261 21.34 0.64 -3.59
CA TYR A 261 20.20 -0.27 -3.51
C TYR A 261 18.88 0.44 -3.26
N ILE A 262 18.93 1.76 -2.96
CA ILE A 262 17.73 2.56 -2.77
C ILE A 262 17.19 2.92 -4.14
N SER A 263 15.95 2.54 -4.40
CA SER A 263 15.25 2.85 -5.65
C SER A 263 13.92 3.53 -5.37
N GLU A 264 13.37 4.14 -6.39
CA GLU A 264 11.96 4.50 -6.40
C GLU A 264 11.14 3.24 -6.14
N GLN A 265 9.98 3.40 -5.49
CA GLN A 265 9.08 2.31 -5.10
C GLN A 265 9.54 1.44 -3.93
N ASN A 266 10.71 1.66 -3.31
CA ASN A 266 11.01 0.95 -2.07
C ASN A 266 9.96 1.26 -0.99
N PRO A 267 9.39 0.23 -0.33
CA PRO A 267 8.34 0.43 0.66
C PRO A 267 8.86 1.02 1.97
N VAL A 268 8.09 1.94 2.52
CA VAL A 268 8.31 2.57 3.82
C VAL A 268 7.05 2.40 4.65
N LYS A 269 7.15 1.76 5.80
CA LYS A 269 6.06 1.63 6.77
C LYS A 269 6.35 2.56 7.95
N VAL A 270 5.36 3.32 8.37
CA VAL A 270 5.45 4.17 9.56
C VAL A 270 4.49 3.71 10.64
N GLU A 271 4.93 3.75 11.88
CA GLU A 271 4.14 3.43 13.07
C GLU A 271 4.44 4.48 14.15
N TYR A 272 3.40 4.87 14.89
CA TYR A 272 3.50 5.81 15.99
C TYR A 272 3.25 5.08 17.30
N GLY A 273 4.18 5.20 18.24
CA GLY A 273 4.09 4.57 19.54
C GLY A 273 3.74 5.59 20.62
N GLN A 274 2.88 5.21 21.54
CA GLN A 274 2.59 5.97 22.74
C GLN A 274 3.01 5.16 23.95
N TYR A 275 3.89 5.73 24.78
CA TYR A 275 4.24 5.09 26.06
C TYR A 275 3.06 5.21 27.02
N LEU A 276 2.60 4.09 27.50
CA LEU A 276 1.54 3.99 28.49
C LEU A 276 2.17 3.81 29.87
N ALA A 277 2.13 4.85 30.69
CA ALA A 277 2.71 4.81 32.03
C ALA A 277 1.86 3.95 32.97
N GLY A 278 2.51 3.04 33.68
CA GLY A 278 1.92 2.21 34.73
C GLY A 278 1.77 0.75 34.30
N GLY A 279 2.43 -0.16 35.05
CA GLY A 279 2.14 -1.58 34.93
C GLY A 279 0.66 -1.82 35.26
N MET A 280 -0.01 -2.63 34.48
CA MET A 280 -1.38 -3.06 34.79
C MET A 280 -1.40 -3.74 36.15
N THR A 281 -2.26 -3.30 37.05
CA THR A 281 -2.56 -4.06 38.25
C THR A 281 -3.39 -5.29 37.88
N TRP A 282 -3.38 -6.35 38.70
CA TRP A 282 -4.27 -7.51 38.48
C TRP A 282 -5.74 -7.13 38.38
N LYS A 283 -6.13 -6.01 38.96
CA LYS A 283 -7.48 -5.46 38.84
C LYS A 283 -7.76 -4.89 37.45
N ASP A 284 -6.76 -4.26 36.84
CA ASP A 284 -6.85 -3.73 35.50
C ASP A 284 -6.83 -4.86 34.46
N VAL A 285 -5.99 -5.87 34.67
CA VAL A 285 -5.96 -7.10 33.86
C VAL A 285 -7.30 -7.83 33.90
N ALA A 286 -7.96 -7.88 35.07
CA ALA A 286 -9.25 -8.54 35.24
C ALA A 286 -10.41 -7.79 34.56
N ALA A 287 -10.23 -6.52 34.20
CA ALA A 287 -11.20 -5.73 33.48
C ALA A 287 -11.09 -5.84 31.94
N ASN A 288 -9.98 -6.40 31.44
CA ASN A 288 -9.70 -6.52 30.00
C ASN A 288 -10.06 -7.92 29.48
N THR A 289 -10.44 -8.00 28.21
CA THR A 289 -10.62 -9.27 27.53
C THR A 289 -9.27 -9.91 27.18
N TRP A 290 -9.24 -11.23 26.98
CA TRP A 290 -8.02 -11.92 26.54
C TRP A 290 -7.49 -11.40 25.19
N ALA A 291 -8.35 -10.93 24.30
CA ALA A 291 -7.96 -10.34 23.02
C ALA A 291 -7.21 -9.00 23.21
N GLU A 292 -7.59 -8.21 24.20
CA GLU A 292 -6.90 -6.95 24.54
C GLU A 292 -5.55 -7.22 25.23
N LEU A 293 -5.45 -8.30 26.02
CA LEU A 293 -4.21 -8.70 26.68
C LEU A 293 -3.24 -9.43 25.73
N GLU A 294 -3.73 -10.05 24.67
CA GLU A 294 -2.93 -10.76 23.66
C GLU A 294 -2.00 -9.81 22.88
N LEU A 295 -2.38 -8.54 22.77
CA LEU A 295 -1.54 -7.49 22.15
C LEU A 295 -0.33 -7.12 23.02
N ASN A 296 -0.33 -7.46 24.30
CA ASN A 296 0.73 -7.17 25.27
C ASN A 296 1.37 -8.46 25.75
N GLY A 297 2.67 -8.60 25.61
CA GLY A 297 3.39 -9.73 26.22
C GLY A 297 3.27 -9.69 27.75
N TRP A 298 3.21 -10.85 28.42
CA TRP A 298 3.13 -10.97 29.90
C TRP A 298 4.23 -10.17 30.64
N ARG A 299 5.38 -10.05 30.03
CA ARG A 299 6.51 -9.28 30.58
C ARG A 299 6.19 -7.78 30.62
N GLU A 300 5.55 -7.28 29.59
CA GLU A 300 5.17 -5.87 29.45
C GLU A 300 4.02 -5.50 30.39
N VAL A 301 3.09 -6.42 30.62
CA VAL A 301 1.99 -6.26 31.58
C VAL A 301 2.51 -6.19 33.03
N TYR A 302 3.59 -6.91 33.35
CA TYR A 302 4.08 -7.05 34.72
C TYR A 302 5.19 -6.04 35.09
N GLU A 303 6.06 -5.64 34.17
CA GLU A 303 7.23 -4.79 34.44
C GLU A 303 6.96 -3.28 34.28
N GLY A 304 5.76 -2.88 33.91
CA GLY A 304 5.33 -1.48 33.80
C GLY A 304 5.80 -0.77 32.52
N GLY A 305 4.90 -0.03 31.90
CA GLY A 305 5.16 0.82 30.74
C GLY A 305 5.25 0.10 29.40
N VAL A 306 4.10 -0.09 28.76
CA VAL A 306 4.00 -0.64 27.40
C VAL A 306 3.96 0.50 26.39
N THR A 307 4.59 0.32 25.25
CA THR A 307 4.38 1.21 24.10
C THR A 307 3.34 0.58 23.19
N GLU A 308 2.17 1.20 23.08
CA GLU A 308 1.16 0.83 22.10
C GLU A 308 1.49 1.49 20.77
N TRP A 309 1.45 0.72 19.68
CA TRP A 309 1.81 1.16 18.34
C TRP A 309 0.58 1.29 17.45
N VAL A 310 0.40 2.47 16.86
CA VAL A 310 -0.65 2.78 15.90
C VAL A 310 -0.03 2.79 14.49
N PRO A 311 -0.56 2.03 13.54
CA PRO A 311 -0.09 2.07 12.16
C PRO A 311 -0.25 3.47 11.57
N GLY A 312 0.82 4.02 10.98
CA GLY A 312 0.78 5.30 10.29
C GLY A 312 0.50 5.17 8.79
N GLY A 313 0.87 4.05 8.19
CA GLY A 313 0.62 3.80 6.78
C GLY A 313 1.80 3.13 6.07
N ARG A 314 1.55 2.76 4.82
CA ARG A 314 2.54 2.22 3.89
C ARG A 314 2.72 3.20 2.73
N TYR A 315 3.97 3.57 2.50
CA TYR A 315 4.40 4.55 1.49
C TYR A 315 5.48 3.95 0.61
N TYR A 316 5.77 4.61 -0.50
CA TYR A 316 6.80 4.22 -1.46
C TYR A 316 7.70 5.42 -1.74
N LEU A 317 9.01 5.22 -1.80
CA LEU A 317 9.96 6.28 -2.10
C LEU A 317 9.70 6.87 -3.49
N THR A 318 9.84 8.19 -3.58
CA THR A 318 9.69 8.92 -4.86
C THR A 318 11.04 9.22 -5.53
N GLY A 319 12.13 8.73 -4.97
CA GLY A 319 13.48 8.93 -5.48
C GLY A 319 14.55 8.61 -4.45
N GLN A 320 15.78 8.87 -4.84
CA GLN A 320 16.95 8.73 -4.00
C GLN A 320 16.94 9.73 -2.83
N PRO A 321 17.51 9.39 -1.66
CA PRO A 321 17.61 10.32 -0.55
C PRO A 321 18.52 11.52 -0.87
N THR A 322 18.18 12.67 -0.30
CA THR A 322 19.07 13.83 -0.28
C THR A 322 19.94 13.74 0.96
N VAL A 323 21.25 13.71 0.77
CA VAL A 323 22.24 13.59 1.85
C VAL A 323 22.88 14.94 2.13
N ASP A 324 22.93 15.33 3.41
CA ASP A 324 23.63 16.53 3.90
C ASP A 324 24.46 16.14 5.11
N GLY A 325 25.72 15.78 4.87
CA GLY A 325 26.66 15.37 5.90
C GLY A 325 26.09 14.26 6.81
N LEU A 326 25.70 14.63 8.02
CA LEU A 326 25.22 13.70 9.04
C LEU A 326 23.75 13.27 8.88
N SER A 327 23.04 13.81 7.88
CA SER A 327 21.61 13.58 7.69
C SER A 327 21.30 13.01 6.31
N ALA A 328 20.30 12.13 6.25
CA ALA A 328 19.71 11.66 5.00
C ALA A 328 18.18 11.87 5.04
N SER A 329 17.66 12.57 4.03
CA SER A 329 16.27 12.94 3.91
C SER A 329 15.59 12.14 2.80
N PHE A 330 14.46 11.54 3.12
CA PHE A 330 13.67 10.69 2.24
C PHE A 330 12.30 11.30 2.00
N LYS A 331 11.77 11.09 0.80
CA LYS A 331 10.40 11.45 0.42
C LYS A 331 9.67 10.20 -0.04
N ALA A 332 8.48 10.00 0.49
CA ALA A 332 7.63 8.87 0.12
C ALA A 332 6.17 9.31 -0.08
N GLN A 333 5.48 8.65 -0.97
CA GLN A 333 4.08 8.88 -1.29
C GLN A 333 3.29 7.57 -1.21
N ASP A 334 1.97 7.67 -1.10
CA ASP A 334 1.08 6.51 -1.11
C ASP A 334 1.03 5.79 -2.48
N ALA A 335 0.43 4.61 -2.53
CA ALA A 335 0.31 3.82 -3.75
C ALA A 335 -0.47 4.55 -4.86
N LEU A 336 -1.50 5.31 -4.49
CA LEU A 336 -2.31 6.08 -5.45
C LEU A 336 -1.50 7.17 -6.15
N SER A 337 -0.62 7.85 -5.41
CA SER A 337 0.24 8.90 -5.97
C SER A 337 1.20 8.37 -7.03
N GLY A 338 1.59 7.10 -6.96
CA GLY A 338 2.45 6.43 -7.94
C GLY A 338 1.77 6.05 -9.26
N LEU A 339 0.43 6.15 -9.35
CA LEU A 339 -0.34 5.79 -10.55
C LEU A 339 -0.32 6.91 -11.60
N ASP A 340 0.87 7.27 -12.08
CA ASP A 340 1.10 8.38 -13.01
C ASP A 340 1.08 7.97 -14.49
N ASP A 341 1.08 6.68 -14.79
CA ASP A 341 1.00 6.18 -16.15
C ASP A 341 -0.38 6.44 -16.77
N THR A 342 -0.39 6.61 -18.09
CA THR A 342 -1.59 6.93 -18.83
C THR A 342 -2.31 5.65 -19.28
N TYR A 343 -3.59 5.56 -18.96
CA TYR A 343 -4.47 4.50 -19.41
C TYR A 343 -5.05 4.82 -20.79
N TYR A 344 -4.85 3.93 -21.75
CA TYR A 344 -5.31 4.08 -23.13
C TYR A 344 -6.42 3.10 -23.54
N LYS A 345 -6.72 2.09 -22.70
CA LYS A 345 -7.54 0.93 -23.04
C LYS A 345 -9.06 1.14 -22.88
N GLY A 346 -9.51 2.40 -22.92
CA GLY A 346 -10.95 2.70 -22.88
C GLY A 346 -11.70 2.05 -24.03
N VAL A 347 -12.90 1.49 -23.75
CA VAL A 347 -13.75 0.85 -24.75
C VAL A 347 -15.15 1.48 -24.74
N TYR A 348 -15.65 1.84 -25.91
CA TYR A 348 -17.04 2.27 -26.06
C TYR A 348 -17.99 1.07 -25.94
N ALA A 349 -18.91 1.11 -25.00
CA ALA A 349 -19.88 0.04 -24.74
C ALA A 349 -21.30 0.58 -24.72
N PRO A 350 -22.04 0.53 -25.84
CA PRO A 350 -23.40 1.07 -25.93
C PRO A 350 -24.39 0.34 -24.99
N ALA A 351 -24.11 -0.90 -24.59
CA ALA A 351 -24.89 -1.64 -23.59
C ALA A 351 -24.62 -1.19 -22.15
N GLY A 352 -23.65 -0.31 -21.94
CA GLY A 352 -23.17 0.13 -20.62
C GLY A 352 -22.17 -0.84 -19.99
N ARG A 353 -21.26 -0.28 -19.18
CA ARG A 353 -20.36 -1.00 -18.28
C ARG A 353 -20.52 -0.44 -16.88
N THR A 354 -20.35 -1.28 -15.87
CA THR A 354 -20.43 -0.82 -14.49
C THR A 354 -19.16 -0.06 -14.10
N LEU A 355 -19.28 0.90 -13.17
CA LEU A 355 -18.12 1.60 -12.64
C LEU A 355 -17.15 0.65 -11.90
N TYR A 356 -17.68 -0.45 -11.34
CA TYR A 356 -16.85 -1.51 -10.75
C TYR A 356 -15.92 -2.16 -11.78
N GLN A 357 -16.46 -2.54 -12.96
CA GLN A 357 -15.66 -3.11 -14.05
C GLN A 357 -14.62 -2.14 -14.57
N LEU A 358 -14.97 -0.85 -14.70
CA LEU A 358 -14.03 0.17 -15.15
C LEU A 358 -12.91 0.41 -14.13
N ALA A 359 -13.22 0.39 -12.83
CA ALA A 359 -12.20 0.51 -11.78
C ALA A 359 -11.23 -0.68 -11.78
N LEU A 360 -11.74 -1.90 -11.98
CA LEU A 360 -10.90 -3.09 -12.11
C LEU A 360 -9.98 -3.00 -13.33
N ASP A 361 -10.50 -2.63 -14.51
CA ASP A 361 -9.68 -2.49 -15.73
C ASP A 361 -8.51 -1.52 -15.52
N VAL A 362 -8.78 -0.38 -14.86
CA VAL A 362 -7.75 0.64 -14.57
C VAL A 362 -6.71 0.12 -13.57
N LEU A 363 -7.15 -0.56 -12.51
CA LEU A 363 -6.26 -1.07 -11.47
C LEU A 363 -5.42 -2.25 -11.95
N GLU A 364 -6.00 -3.16 -12.73
CA GLU A 364 -5.27 -4.28 -13.33
C GLU A 364 -4.23 -3.80 -14.36
N ASP A 365 -4.56 -2.77 -15.15
CA ASP A 365 -3.62 -2.17 -16.11
C ASP A 365 -2.47 -1.44 -15.42
N SER A 366 -2.67 -0.96 -14.20
CA SER A 366 -1.67 -0.16 -13.46
C SER A 366 -0.41 -0.94 -13.08
N GLY A 367 -0.44 -2.27 -13.14
CA GLY A 367 0.69 -3.13 -12.80
C GLY A 367 1.07 -3.13 -11.32
N LEU A 368 0.19 -2.66 -10.44
CA LEU A 368 0.43 -2.69 -8.99
C LEU A 368 0.63 -4.14 -8.52
N ALA A 369 1.75 -4.38 -7.86
CA ALA A 369 2.07 -5.69 -7.31
C ALA A 369 1.12 -6.07 -6.15
N PRO A 370 0.66 -7.33 -6.06
CA PRO A 370 -0.11 -7.82 -4.92
C PRO A 370 0.68 -7.66 -3.62
N PHE A 371 -0.02 -7.35 -2.51
CA PHE A 371 0.64 -7.26 -1.19
C PHE A 371 0.94 -8.63 -0.61
N SER A 372 0.12 -9.63 -0.91
CA SER A 372 0.33 -11.00 -0.46
C SER A 372 -0.28 -12.00 -1.45
N GLY A 373 0.53 -12.92 -1.95
CA GLY A 373 0.08 -13.99 -2.83
C GLY A 373 -0.70 -13.46 -4.05
N THR A 374 -2.00 -13.74 -4.09
CA THR A 374 -2.90 -13.31 -5.18
C THR A 374 -3.85 -12.17 -4.77
N ALA A 375 -3.77 -11.67 -3.53
CA ALA A 375 -4.66 -10.62 -3.07
C ALA A 375 -4.30 -9.27 -3.73
N PRO A 376 -5.25 -8.61 -4.41
CA PRO A 376 -4.98 -7.36 -5.09
C PRO A 376 -4.72 -6.23 -4.07
N PRO A 377 -3.91 -5.21 -4.42
CA PRO A 377 -3.61 -4.08 -3.54
C PRO A 377 -4.74 -3.03 -3.51
N TRP A 378 -5.96 -3.44 -3.73
CA TRP A 378 -7.15 -2.58 -3.67
C TRP A 378 -8.35 -3.31 -3.06
N LYS A 379 -9.27 -2.53 -2.52
CA LYS A 379 -10.55 -2.98 -1.98
C LYS A 379 -11.63 -2.03 -2.50
N LEU A 380 -12.44 -2.49 -3.42
CA LEU A 380 -13.51 -1.73 -4.04
C LEU A 380 -14.85 -2.03 -3.37
N TRP A 381 -15.69 -1.01 -3.20
CA TRP A 381 -17.05 -1.18 -2.76
C TRP A 381 -17.88 -1.89 -3.85
N GLU A 382 -18.60 -2.95 -3.48
CA GLU A 382 -19.40 -3.73 -4.43
C GLU A 382 -20.52 -2.91 -5.09
N GLY A 383 -21.07 -1.90 -4.39
CA GLY A 383 -22.09 -1.00 -4.92
C GLY A 383 -21.66 -0.14 -6.12
N LEU A 384 -20.37 -0.10 -6.47
CA LEU A 384 -19.92 0.46 -7.76
C LEU A 384 -20.56 -0.26 -8.97
N ALA A 385 -21.04 -1.48 -8.78
CA ALA A 385 -21.73 -2.25 -9.82
C ALA A 385 -23.15 -1.75 -10.12
N ASP A 386 -23.72 -0.93 -9.25
CA ASP A 386 -25.07 -0.36 -9.44
C ASP A 386 -25.06 0.83 -10.41
N PHE A 387 -23.89 1.42 -10.63
CA PHE A 387 -23.69 2.55 -11.53
C PHE A 387 -23.17 2.07 -12.88
N THR A 388 -23.82 2.48 -13.95
CA THR A 388 -23.44 2.11 -15.32
C THR A 388 -23.16 3.36 -16.17
N THR A 389 -22.24 3.23 -17.12
CA THR A 389 -21.94 4.26 -18.10
C THR A 389 -21.75 3.68 -19.49
N THR A 390 -22.17 4.40 -20.51
CA THR A 390 -21.88 4.07 -21.92
C THR A 390 -20.61 4.77 -22.43
N ALA A 391 -20.06 5.69 -21.63
CA ALA A 391 -18.85 6.43 -22.00
C ALA A 391 -17.62 5.50 -22.03
N PRO A 392 -16.74 5.62 -23.02
CA PRO A 392 -15.41 5.07 -22.93
C PRO A 392 -14.60 5.88 -21.91
N LEU A 393 -13.73 5.20 -21.14
CA LEU A 393 -12.77 5.89 -20.30
C LEU A 393 -11.90 6.85 -21.15
N PRO A 394 -11.77 8.12 -20.76
CA PRO A 394 -10.90 9.05 -21.46
C PRO A 394 -9.43 8.67 -21.28
N VAL A 395 -8.57 9.11 -22.21
CA VAL A 395 -7.12 8.95 -22.08
C VAL A 395 -6.62 9.90 -20.99
N LYS A 396 -6.35 9.34 -19.83
CA LYS A 396 -5.89 10.05 -18.62
C LYS A 396 -5.01 9.13 -17.76
N LYS A 397 -4.33 9.69 -16.76
CA LYS A 397 -3.59 8.92 -15.77
C LYS A 397 -4.52 7.98 -15.00
N HIS A 398 -4.03 6.80 -14.60
CA HIS A 398 -4.80 5.82 -13.82
C HIS A 398 -5.48 6.46 -12.61
N LYS A 399 -4.73 7.23 -11.80
CA LYS A 399 -5.29 7.92 -10.61
C LYS A 399 -6.40 8.91 -10.94
N GLU A 400 -6.31 9.62 -12.07
CA GLU A 400 -7.35 10.56 -12.49
C GLU A 400 -8.63 9.84 -12.93
N LEU A 401 -8.49 8.65 -13.55
CA LEU A 401 -9.64 7.82 -13.91
C LEU A 401 -10.33 7.24 -12.68
N LEU A 402 -9.56 6.76 -11.70
CA LEU A 402 -10.12 6.29 -10.43
C LEU A 402 -10.86 7.42 -9.69
N GLN A 403 -10.35 8.65 -9.76
CA GLN A 403 -11.03 9.84 -9.23
C GLN A 403 -12.36 10.09 -9.93
N LEU A 404 -12.41 10.05 -11.27
CA LEU A 404 -13.64 10.20 -12.03
C LEU A 404 -14.66 9.11 -11.69
N ILE A 405 -14.21 7.86 -11.53
CA ILE A 405 -15.05 6.72 -11.15
C ILE A 405 -15.61 6.92 -9.74
N ALA A 406 -14.76 7.28 -8.77
CA ALA A 406 -15.20 7.53 -7.39
C ALA A 406 -16.21 8.68 -7.31
N HIS A 407 -15.94 9.81 -8.00
CA HIS A 407 -16.85 10.95 -8.06
C HIS A 407 -18.19 10.58 -8.72
N ALA A 408 -18.19 9.80 -9.82
CA ALA A 408 -19.43 9.35 -10.44
C ALA A 408 -20.26 8.42 -9.53
N ALA A 409 -19.62 7.65 -8.65
CA ALA A 409 -20.30 6.75 -7.73
C ALA A 409 -20.65 7.38 -6.37
N CYS A 410 -20.50 8.70 -6.20
CA CYS A 410 -20.65 9.38 -4.90
C CYS A 410 -19.76 8.77 -3.81
N CYS A 411 -18.57 8.30 -4.17
CA CYS A 411 -17.63 7.63 -3.30
C CYS A 411 -16.37 8.48 -3.06
N VAL A 412 -15.62 8.08 -2.05
CA VAL A 412 -14.33 8.66 -1.69
C VAL A 412 -13.22 7.76 -2.21
N LEU A 413 -12.22 8.35 -2.88
CA LEU A 413 -10.99 7.69 -3.29
C LEU A 413 -9.89 8.01 -2.29
N TYR A 414 -9.23 6.99 -1.74
CA TYR A 414 -8.10 7.15 -0.82
C TYR A 414 -7.24 5.89 -0.74
N THR A 415 -6.09 5.98 -0.07
CA THR A 415 -5.26 4.84 0.31
C THR A 415 -5.37 4.64 1.81
N ASP A 416 -5.74 3.42 2.27
CA ASP A 416 -5.81 3.12 3.69
C ASP A 416 -4.41 2.88 4.31
N ARG A 417 -4.35 2.71 5.63
CA ARG A 417 -3.07 2.54 6.34
C ARG A 417 -2.38 1.19 6.08
N GLU A 418 -3.09 0.22 5.57
CA GLU A 418 -2.52 -1.04 5.10
C GLU A 418 -1.90 -0.88 3.70
N GLY A 419 -2.21 0.23 3.00
CA GLY A 419 -1.74 0.55 1.67
C GLY A 419 -2.72 0.17 0.55
N TYR A 420 -3.93 -0.32 0.87
CA TYR A 420 -4.95 -0.63 -0.15
C TYR A 420 -5.56 0.65 -0.72
N ILE A 421 -5.67 0.70 -2.04
CA ILE A 421 -6.48 1.72 -2.73
C ILE A 421 -7.95 1.39 -2.50
N ARG A 422 -8.72 2.37 -2.02
CA ARG A 422 -10.13 2.22 -1.72
C ARG A 422 -10.98 3.19 -2.51
N ILE A 423 -12.13 2.70 -2.97
CA ILE A 423 -13.24 3.49 -3.49
C ILE A 423 -14.49 3.00 -2.77
N GLU A 424 -15.02 3.81 -1.86
CA GLU A 424 -16.20 3.45 -1.04
C GLU A 424 -16.95 4.72 -0.59
N PRO A 425 -18.22 4.62 -0.19
CA PRO A 425 -18.95 5.75 0.38
C PRO A 425 -18.23 6.30 1.63
N ALA A 426 -18.41 7.59 1.89
CA ALA A 426 -17.89 8.20 3.10
C ALA A 426 -18.47 7.50 4.34
N ASN A 427 -17.62 7.23 5.34
CA ASN A 427 -18.08 6.68 6.61
C ASN A 427 -18.78 7.77 7.43
N ASP A 428 -20.07 7.59 7.72
CA ASP A 428 -20.89 8.51 8.52
C ASP A 428 -21.05 8.05 9.98
N VAL A 429 -20.28 7.06 10.42
CA VAL A 429 -20.26 6.66 11.82
C VAL A 429 -19.51 7.70 12.65
N GLN A 430 -20.20 8.27 13.65
CA GLN A 430 -19.62 9.25 14.56
C GLN A 430 -18.67 8.55 15.53
N ASP A 431 -17.40 8.93 15.47
CA ASP A 431 -16.38 8.47 16.41
C ASP A 431 -16.52 9.15 17.78
N ASN A 432 -16.10 8.47 18.83
CA ASN A 432 -16.12 9.03 20.20
C ASN A 432 -14.97 10.01 20.49
N PHE A 433 -14.12 10.27 19.50
CA PHE A 433 -12.99 11.16 19.66
C PHE A 433 -13.42 12.61 19.72
N LYS A 434 -12.94 13.34 20.74
CA LYS A 434 -13.25 14.76 20.96
C LYS A 434 -11.98 15.60 20.95
N LEU A 435 -11.97 16.61 20.09
CA LEU A 435 -10.98 17.69 20.13
C LEU A 435 -11.57 18.91 20.84
N ASP A 436 -10.95 19.29 21.94
CA ASP A 436 -11.33 20.41 22.78
C ASP A 436 -10.18 21.44 22.93
N PHE A 437 -10.41 22.48 23.72
CA PHE A 437 -9.39 23.51 23.97
C PHE A 437 -8.16 22.99 24.73
N HIS A 438 -8.23 21.85 25.41
CA HIS A 438 -7.11 21.28 26.13
C HIS A 438 -6.15 20.52 25.20
N THR A 439 -6.68 19.99 24.11
CA THR A 439 -5.92 19.26 23.09
C THR A 439 -5.44 20.13 21.95
N MET A 440 -6.09 21.28 21.72
CA MET A 440 -5.67 22.27 20.73
C MET A 440 -4.49 23.11 21.25
N LEU A 441 -3.47 23.34 20.41
CA LEU A 441 -2.32 24.18 20.73
C LEU A 441 -2.58 25.67 20.40
N ALA A 442 -3.50 25.93 19.48
CA ALA A 442 -3.90 27.28 19.09
C ALA A 442 -5.41 27.31 18.79
N ARG A 443 -5.97 28.52 18.82
CA ARG A 443 -7.37 28.73 18.45
C ARG A 443 -7.59 28.36 16.98
N PRO A 444 -8.70 27.65 16.64
CA PRO A 444 -9.02 27.35 15.26
C PRO A 444 -9.20 28.60 14.41
N LYS A 445 -8.64 28.58 13.23
CA LYS A 445 -9.03 29.51 12.16
C LYS A 445 -10.29 28.97 11.51
N VAL A 446 -11.31 29.78 11.41
CA VAL A 446 -12.56 29.42 10.76
C VAL A 446 -12.62 30.11 9.40
N SER A 447 -12.89 29.35 8.37
CA SER A 447 -13.18 29.86 7.03
C SER A 447 -14.51 29.32 6.55
N GLN A 448 -15.20 30.13 5.75
CA GLN A 448 -16.46 29.76 5.11
C GLN A 448 -16.27 29.75 3.60
N ILE A 449 -16.81 28.72 2.95
CA ILE A 449 -16.95 28.73 1.50
C ILE A 449 -18.10 29.70 1.10
N PRO A 450 -18.07 30.28 -0.11
CA PRO A 450 -19.14 31.12 -0.61
C PRO A 450 -20.51 30.44 -0.55
N THR A 451 -21.57 31.26 -0.49
CA THR A 451 -22.95 30.75 -0.58
C THR A 451 -23.18 30.09 -1.95
N LEU A 452 -24.01 29.05 -1.95
CA LEU A 452 -24.32 28.26 -3.14
C LEU A 452 -25.74 28.63 -3.64
N TRP A 453 -25.90 28.79 -4.95
CA TRP A 453 -27.16 28.89 -5.63
C TRP A 453 -27.68 27.56 -6.12
N ALA A 454 -26.82 26.81 -6.79
CA ALA A 454 -27.13 25.49 -7.34
C ALA A 454 -25.86 24.73 -7.68
N VAL A 455 -26.00 23.42 -7.85
CA VAL A 455 -24.97 22.56 -8.48
C VAL A 455 -25.51 22.05 -9.81
N GLU A 456 -24.72 22.20 -10.84
CA GLU A 456 -25.00 21.75 -12.19
C GLU A 456 -24.12 20.55 -12.55
N CYS A 457 -24.74 19.49 -13.06
CA CYS A 457 -24.04 18.29 -13.54
C CYS A 457 -24.50 17.96 -14.96
N PRO A 458 -23.60 17.91 -15.94
CA PRO A 458 -23.92 17.46 -17.28
C PRO A 458 -24.07 15.94 -17.33
N ALA A 459 -25.18 15.46 -17.90
CA ALA A 459 -25.35 14.08 -18.32
C ALA A 459 -24.90 13.98 -19.78
N TYR A 460 -23.86 13.22 -20.05
CA TYR A 460 -23.27 13.07 -21.37
C TYR A 460 -23.98 11.96 -22.17
N THR A 461 -24.07 12.17 -23.47
CA THR A 461 -24.54 11.15 -24.41
C THR A 461 -23.47 10.99 -25.49
N TYR A 462 -23.08 9.77 -25.76
CA TYR A 462 -22.09 9.40 -26.77
C TYR A 462 -22.77 8.68 -27.91
N ALA A 463 -22.61 9.21 -29.13
CA ALA A 463 -23.17 8.59 -30.34
C ALA A 463 -22.06 8.47 -31.41
N PRO A 464 -21.89 7.28 -32.03
CA PRO A 464 -20.96 7.14 -33.15
C PRO A 464 -21.49 7.87 -34.37
N GLU A 465 -20.62 8.55 -35.11
CA GLU A 465 -20.94 9.10 -36.44
C GLU A 465 -21.55 8.06 -37.39
N ALA A 466 -22.37 8.48 -38.32
CA ALA A 466 -23.05 7.57 -39.26
C ALA A 466 -22.08 6.81 -40.16
N ALA A 467 -20.96 7.42 -40.53
CA ALA A 467 -19.95 6.86 -41.43
C ALA A 467 -18.59 6.75 -40.72
N ALA A 468 -17.83 5.70 -41.03
CA ALA A 468 -16.45 5.59 -40.61
C ALA A 468 -15.57 6.61 -41.34
N SER A 469 -14.61 7.16 -40.62
CA SER A 469 -13.61 8.10 -41.15
C SER A 469 -12.19 7.63 -40.81
N GLU A 470 -11.20 8.16 -41.52
CA GLU A 470 -9.80 7.92 -41.23
C GLU A 470 -9.44 8.64 -39.90
N LEU A 471 -8.98 7.87 -38.92
CA LEU A 471 -8.58 8.38 -37.57
C LEU A 471 -7.08 8.63 -37.50
N HIS A 472 -6.29 7.76 -38.14
CA HIS A 472 -4.84 7.85 -38.20
C HIS A 472 -4.33 7.18 -39.47
N LYS A 473 -3.30 7.77 -40.10
CA LYS A 473 -2.60 7.16 -41.24
C LYS A 473 -1.16 7.62 -41.28
N GLU A 474 -0.23 6.65 -41.16
CA GLU A 474 1.20 6.95 -41.16
C GLU A 474 2.00 5.77 -41.73
N SER A 475 3.20 6.09 -42.25
CA SER A 475 4.15 5.10 -42.77
C SER A 475 5.27 4.86 -41.75
N TYR A 476 5.57 3.59 -41.50
CA TYR A 476 6.59 3.15 -40.57
C TYR A 476 7.58 2.21 -41.28
N THR A 477 8.88 2.36 -41.00
CA THR A 477 9.89 1.42 -41.51
C THR A 477 10.04 0.26 -40.54
N VAL A 478 9.72 -0.94 -41.01
CA VAL A 478 9.80 -2.19 -40.20
C VAL A 478 11.11 -2.91 -40.52
N ASN A 479 11.90 -3.25 -39.53
CA ASN A 479 13.11 -4.05 -39.59
C ASN A 479 13.04 -5.18 -38.56
N GLY A 480 12.50 -6.33 -38.94
CA GLY A 480 12.23 -7.42 -38.03
C GLY A 480 10.89 -7.21 -37.30
N THR A 481 10.91 -6.92 -36.03
CA THR A 481 9.71 -6.64 -35.19
C THR A 481 9.67 -5.17 -34.83
N LEU A 482 8.51 -4.53 -34.99
CA LEU A 482 8.23 -3.14 -34.59
C LEU A 482 6.97 -3.11 -33.73
N GLU A 483 7.08 -2.59 -32.52
CA GLU A 483 5.93 -2.30 -31.65
C GLU A 483 5.51 -0.85 -31.82
N LEU A 484 4.21 -0.64 -32.05
CA LEU A 484 3.61 0.67 -32.27
C LEU A 484 2.47 0.88 -31.26
N HIS A 485 2.47 2.03 -30.63
CA HIS A 485 1.35 2.55 -29.87
C HIS A 485 0.79 3.77 -30.60
N LEU A 486 -0.45 3.68 -31.07
CA LEU A 486 -1.12 4.72 -31.84
C LEU A 486 -2.24 5.34 -31.00
N THR A 487 -2.37 6.66 -31.04
CA THR A 487 -3.45 7.40 -30.39
C THR A 487 -4.26 8.19 -31.40
N PHE A 488 -5.57 8.26 -31.20
CA PHE A 488 -6.49 8.97 -32.07
C PHE A 488 -7.71 9.48 -31.31
N SER A 489 -8.59 10.24 -31.95
CA SER A 489 -9.85 10.68 -31.34
C SER A 489 -10.76 9.50 -31.03
N GLN A 490 -11.50 9.58 -29.91
CA GLN A 490 -12.42 8.51 -29.50
C GLN A 490 -13.37 8.11 -30.61
N ALA A 491 -13.44 6.81 -30.89
CA ALA A 491 -14.26 6.25 -31.95
C ALA A 491 -14.84 4.87 -31.57
N ALA A 492 -15.94 4.52 -32.19
CA ALA A 492 -16.53 3.18 -32.20
C ALA A 492 -16.12 2.42 -33.46
N ASP A 493 -16.23 1.09 -33.41
CA ASP A 493 -15.97 0.18 -34.53
C ASP A 493 -14.60 0.42 -35.19
N VAL A 494 -13.59 0.61 -34.35
CA VAL A 494 -12.23 0.89 -34.81
C VAL A 494 -11.62 -0.31 -35.50
N THR A 495 -11.12 -0.11 -36.72
CA THR A 495 -10.41 -1.14 -37.49
C THR A 495 -9.02 -0.61 -37.89
N VAL A 496 -8.07 -1.54 -37.98
CA VAL A 496 -6.69 -1.24 -38.34
C VAL A 496 -6.32 -2.09 -39.56
N ASP A 497 -5.93 -1.42 -40.64
CA ASP A 497 -5.41 -2.02 -41.85
C ASP A 497 -3.92 -1.70 -42.02
N VAL A 498 -3.14 -2.72 -42.31
CA VAL A 498 -1.69 -2.58 -42.51
C VAL A 498 -1.31 -3.12 -43.88
N THR A 499 -0.57 -2.31 -44.62
CA THR A 499 0.01 -2.71 -45.93
C THR A 499 1.53 -2.63 -45.86
N GLY A 500 2.24 -3.63 -46.41
CA GLY A 500 3.71 -3.68 -46.41
C GLY A 500 4.35 -4.42 -45.21
N ALA A 501 3.60 -4.84 -44.21
CA ALA A 501 4.06 -5.67 -43.12
C ALA A 501 2.98 -6.65 -42.67
N THR A 502 3.38 -7.66 -41.87
CA THR A 502 2.46 -8.61 -41.24
C THR A 502 2.14 -8.16 -39.82
N VAL A 503 0.87 -8.20 -39.43
CA VAL A 503 0.43 -7.94 -38.05
C VAL A 503 0.59 -9.20 -37.22
N ALA A 504 1.54 -9.23 -36.29
CA ALA A 504 1.78 -10.34 -35.37
C ALA A 504 0.83 -10.29 -34.16
N ALA A 505 0.58 -9.09 -33.62
CA ALA A 505 -0.39 -8.85 -32.54
C ALA A 505 -1.10 -7.52 -32.73
N LYS A 506 -2.36 -7.46 -32.31
CA LYS A 506 -3.20 -6.26 -32.40
C LYS A 506 -4.15 -6.17 -31.21
N ALA A 507 -4.13 -5.04 -30.51
CA ALA A 507 -5.16 -4.65 -29.55
C ALA A 507 -5.72 -3.27 -29.96
N VAL A 508 -7.04 -3.11 -29.97
CA VAL A 508 -7.72 -1.91 -30.44
C VAL A 508 -8.69 -1.42 -29.38
N PHE A 509 -8.61 -0.13 -29.08
CA PHE A 509 -9.39 0.55 -28.06
C PHE A 509 -10.15 1.74 -28.67
N ALA A 510 -10.96 2.43 -27.89
CA ALA A 510 -11.75 3.55 -28.42
C ALA A 510 -10.87 4.76 -28.84
N ALA A 511 -9.69 4.94 -28.25
CA ALA A 511 -8.81 6.08 -28.51
C ALA A 511 -7.36 5.70 -28.79
N ALA A 512 -7.05 4.39 -28.83
CA ALA A 512 -5.69 3.91 -29.07
C ALA A 512 -5.68 2.54 -29.76
N ALA A 513 -4.54 2.17 -30.33
CA ALA A 513 -4.29 0.82 -30.83
C ALA A 513 -2.83 0.44 -30.62
N ASP A 514 -2.61 -0.78 -30.09
CA ASP A 514 -1.30 -1.39 -29.94
C ASP A 514 -1.10 -2.44 -31.03
N LEU A 515 0.00 -2.32 -31.76
CA LEU A 515 0.30 -3.18 -32.89
C LEU A 515 1.73 -3.74 -32.78
N THR A 516 1.89 -5.02 -33.03
CA THR A 516 3.19 -5.62 -33.28
C THR A 516 3.28 -6.00 -34.75
N LEU A 517 4.14 -5.31 -35.49
CA LEU A 517 4.38 -5.53 -36.91
C LEU A 517 5.64 -6.33 -37.10
N THR A 518 5.62 -7.25 -38.09
CA THR A 518 6.80 -8.01 -38.50
C THR A 518 7.00 -7.89 -40.01
N GLY A 519 8.26 -7.70 -40.43
CA GLY A 519 8.58 -7.54 -41.85
C GLY A 519 9.90 -6.82 -42.10
N SER A 520 10.10 -6.40 -43.36
CA SER A 520 11.24 -5.56 -43.77
C SER A 520 10.80 -4.60 -44.85
N GLY A 521 11.03 -3.30 -44.63
CA GLY A 521 10.63 -2.22 -45.52
C GLY A 521 9.53 -1.33 -44.96
N ASP A 522 8.96 -0.47 -45.81
CA ASP A 522 7.96 0.50 -45.37
C ASP A 522 6.58 -0.15 -45.28
N ALA A 523 5.90 0.09 -44.19
CA ALA A 523 4.53 -0.33 -43.92
C ALA A 523 3.64 0.89 -43.69
N VAL A 524 2.47 0.91 -44.29
CA VAL A 524 1.46 1.95 -44.05
C VAL A 524 0.41 1.40 -43.12
N VAL A 525 0.21 2.06 -41.97
CA VAL A 525 -0.84 1.76 -41.02
C VAL A 525 -1.97 2.77 -41.18
N THR A 526 -3.19 2.27 -41.40
CA THR A 526 -4.40 3.10 -41.50
C THR A 526 -5.39 2.64 -40.44
N VAL A 527 -5.81 3.57 -39.58
CA VAL A 527 -6.86 3.32 -38.57
C VAL A 527 -8.13 4.04 -39.04
N THR A 528 -9.22 3.31 -39.10
CA THR A 528 -10.54 3.84 -39.42
C THR A 528 -11.56 3.49 -38.36
N GLY A 529 -12.54 4.36 -38.17
CA GLY A 529 -13.61 4.14 -37.19
C GLY A 529 -14.66 5.23 -37.25
N ARG A 530 -15.76 5.05 -36.54
CA ARG A 530 -16.83 6.05 -36.41
C ARG A 530 -16.52 6.92 -35.18
N LYS A 531 -16.18 8.18 -35.36
CA LYS A 531 -15.89 9.09 -34.25
C LYS A 531 -17.07 9.19 -33.33
N LEU A 532 -16.78 9.29 -32.03
CA LEU A 532 -17.80 9.49 -31.01
C LEU A 532 -18.07 10.98 -30.84
N GLU A 533 -19.29 11.37 -31.17
CA GLU A 533 -19.80 12.71 -30.86
C GLU A 533 -20.38 12.69 -29.45
N SER A 534 -19.99 13.67 -28.63
CA SER A 534 -20.54 13.85 -27.28
C SER A 534 -21.47 15.05 -27.27
N SER A 535 -22.63 14.90 -26.67
CA SER A 535 -23.52 15.98 -26.30
C SER A 535 -23.84 15.90 -24.81
N ALA A 536 -24.15 17.02 -24.18
CA ALA A 536 -24.44 17.06 -22.76
C ALA A 536 -25.77 17.75 -22.49
N ARG A 537 -26.55 17.18 -21.58
CA ARG A 537 -27.73 17.80 -20.99
C ARG A 537 -27.44 18.13 -19.54
N THR A 538 -27.38 19.43 -19.21
CA THR A 538 -27.16 19.88 -17.83
C THR A 538 -28.39 19.61 -16.97
N VAL A 539 -28.17 18.99 -15.83
CA VAL A 539 -29.14 18.78 -14.74
C VAL A 539 -28.73 19.66 -13.58
N THR A 540 -29.69 20.32 -12.96
CA THR A 540 -29.44 21.28 -11.87
C THR A 540 -30.06 20.77 -10.57
N ALA A 541 -29.27 20.72 -9.50
CA ALA A 541 -29.72 20.53 -8.11
C ALA A 541 -29.78 21.93 -7.43
N PRO A 542 -30.97 22.52 -7.28
CA PRO A 542 -31.11 23.84 -6.68
C PRO A 542 -30.96 23.78 -5.13
N VAL A 543 -30.61 24.90 -4.54
CA VAL A 543 -30.71 25.12 -3.09
C VAL A 543 -32.10 25.61 -2.77
N GLU A 544 -32.73 25.15 -1.68
CA GLU A 544 -34.12 25.50 -1.34
C GLU A 544 -34.33 26.99 -1.03
N SER A 545 -33.33 27.63 -0.39
CA SER A 545 -33.36 29.05 -0.06
C SER A 545 -32.04 29.71 -0.43
N PRO A 546 -31.77 29.85 -1.74
CA PRO A 546 -30.49 30.34 -2.20
C PRO A 546 -30.27 31.81 -1.87
N ASP A 547 -29.01 32.18 -1.56
CA ASP A 547 -28.60 33.58 -1.55
C ASP A 547 -28.57 34.09 -3.00
N GLU A 548 -29.13 35.31 -3.23
CA GLU A 548 -29.15 35.93 -4.56
C GLU A 548 -27.74 36.12 -5.18
N ASN A 549 -26.71 36.17 -4.33
CA ASN A 549 -25.31 36.26 -4.71
C ASN A 549 -24.57 34.90 -4.68
N GLY A 550 -25.32 33.82 -4.49
CA GLY A 550 -24.75 32.47 -4.45
C GLY A 550 -24.10 32.05 -5.76
N SER A 551 -23.02 31.27 -5.68
CA SER A 551 -22.34 30.72 -6.84
C SER A 551 -23.07 29.49 -7.38
N VAL A 552 -22.99 29.28 -8.69
CA VAL A 552 -23.33 28.00 -9.33
C VAL A 552 -22.05 27.18 -9.47
N GLU A 553 -22.10 25.98 -8.95
CA GLU A 553 -20.98 25.02 -9.08
C GLU A 553 -21.29 24.06 -10.24
N THR A 554 -20.40 24.01 -11.23
CA THR A 554 -20.57 23.12 -12.40
C THR A 554 -19.61 21.93 -12.26
N LEU A 555 -20.16 20.72 -12.33
CA LEU A 555 -19.42 19.47 -12.34
C LEU A 555 -19.05 19.10 -13.79
N ASP A 556 -17.96 18.38 -13.96
CA ASP A 556 -17.56 17.86 -15.26
C ASP A 556 -17.01 16.42 -15.07
N ASN A 557 -17.87 15.44 -15.34
CA ASN A 557 -17.47 14.03 -15.28
C ASN A 557 -18.05 13.28 -16.49
N PRO A 558 -17.22 12.92 -17.47
CA PRO A 558 -17.66 12.29 -18.71
C PRO A 558 -18.27 10.89 -18.53
N LEU A 559 -18.12 10.27 -17.35
CA LEU A 559 -18.68 8.95 -17.06
C LEU A 559 -20.16 9.01 -16.66
N ILE A 560 -20.70 10.19 -16.40
CA ILE A 560 -22.11 10.37 -16.03
C ILE A 560 -22.93 10.48 -17.31
N THR A 561 -23.63 9.42 -17.69
CA THR A 561 -24.38 9.31 -18.96
C THR A 561 -25.89 9.23 -18.80
N ASP A 562 -26.39 9.29 -17.56
CA ASP A 562 -27.83 9.28 -17.25
C ASP A 562 -28.22 10.52 -16.44
N ALA A 563 -29.41 11.09 -16.73
CA ALA A 563 -29.87 12.32 -16.10
C ALA A 563 -30.25 12.13 -14.61
N ALA A 564 -30.78 10.98 -14.23
CA ALA A 564 -31.10 10.70 -12.83
C ALA A 564 -29.81 10.50 -12.03
N HIS A 565 -28.82 9.84 -12.61
CA HIS A 565 -27.48 9.71 -12.04
C HIS A 565 -26.81 11.08 -11.87
N ALA A 566 -26.87 11.96 -12.90
CA ALA A 566 -26.34 13.32 -12.82
C ALA A 566 -27.00 14.14 -11.69
N LEU A 567 -28.33 13.98 -11.51
CA LEU A 567 -29.02 14.64 -10.41
C LEU A 567 -28.56 14.14 -9.05
N ALA A 568 -28.42 12.83 -8.86
CA ALA A 568 -27.96 12.24 -7.60
C ALA A 568 -26.54 12.73 -7.23
N VAL A 569 -25.62 12.80 -8.19
CA VAL A 569 -24.26 13.32 -7.97
C VAL A 569 -24.31 14.82 -7.66
N ALA A 570 -25.14 15.61 -8.36
CA ALA A 570 -25.29 17.03 -8.10
C ALA A 570 -25.88 17.31 -6.71
N GLU A 571 -26.87 16.53 -6.26
CA GLU A 571 -27.45 16.61 -4.92
C GLU A 571 -26.43 16.27 -3.83
N TRP A 572 -25.68 15.18 -4.01
CA TRP A 572 -24.61 14.79 -3.09
C TRP A 572 -23.54 15.88 -2.93
N VAL A 573 -23.10 16.49 -4.03
CA VAL A 573 -22.13 17.59 -3.99
C VAL A 573 -22.77 18.86 -3.37
N ARG A 574 -24.03 19.18 -3.70
CA ARG A 574 -24.77 20.29 -3.11
C ARG A 574 -24.81 20.18 -1.59
N ASP A 575 -25.22 19.02 -1.08
CA ASP A 575 -25.36 18.79 0.37
C ASP A 575 -24.02 18.92 1.09
N TRP A 576 -22.93 18.46 0.45
CA TRP A 576 -21.59 18.70 0.95
C TRP A 576 -21.17 20.18 0.94
N LEU A 577 -21.54 20.94 -0.09
CA LEU A 577 -21.18 22.36 -0.20
C LEU A 577 -22.03 23.28 0.71
N LEU A 578 -23.23 22.86 1.08
CA LEU A 578 -24.06 23.58 2.07
C LEU A 578 -23.42 23.59 3.46
N LEU A 579 -22.58 22.62 3.79
CA LEU A 579 -21.75 22.64 4.99
C LEU A 579 -20.57 23.61 4.78
N ARG A 580 -20.71 24.87 5.22
CA ARG A 580 -19.80 25.96 4.81
C ARG A 580 -18.59 26.13 5.69
N ASN A 581 -18.63 25.73 6.97
CA ASN A 581 -17.62 26.04 7.97
C ASN A 581 -16.46 25.03 7.96
N THR A 582 -15.26 25.52 7.68
CA THR A 582 -14.02 24.75 7.75
C THR A 582 -13.11 25.33 8.84
N TYR A 583 -12.57 24.45 9.66
CA TYR A 583 -11.70 24.76 10.79
C TYR A 583 -10.29 24.28 10.51
N GLU A 584 -9.31 25.17 10.67
CA GLU A 584 -7.88 24.85 10.61
C GLU A 584 -7.26 25.15 11.97
N PHE A 585 -6.54 24.19 12.55
CA PHE A 585 -5.93 24.35 13.86
C PHE A 585 -4.71 23.42 14.06
N GLU A 586 -3.88 23.80 15.00
CA GLU A 586 -2.78 22.99 15.50
C GLU A 586 -3.22 22.30 16.80
N TYR A 587 -2.84 21.05 16.96
CA TYR A 587 -3.17 20.23 18.11
C TYR A 587 -2.02 19.30 18.48
N ARG A 588 -2.14 18.52 19.54
CA ARG A 588 -1.07 17.65 20.05
C ARG A 588 -0.67 16.53 19.10
N GLY A 589 -1.44 16.27 18.04
CA GLY A 589 -1.23 15.17 17.12
C GLY A 589 -1.80 13.86 17.66
N SER A 590 -2.73 13.27 16.91
CA SER A 590 -3.26 11.94 17.21
C SER A 590 -3.11 11.07 15.96
N PRO A 591 -2.24 10.05 16.03
CA PRO A 591 -2.04 9.16 14.89
C PRO A 591 -3.21 8.18 14.67
N GLU A 592 -4.17 8.09 15.58
CA GLU A 592 -5.38 7.27 15.41
C GLU A 592 -6.39 7.87 14.43
N LEU A 593 -6.30 9.18 14.14
CA LEU A 593 -7.25 9.89 13.28
C LEU A 593 -6.88 9.78 11.80
N ASP A 594 -7.85 9.35 11.01
CA ASP A 594 -7.76 9.32 9.56
C ASP A 594 -8.57 10.47 8.92
N PRO A 595 -8.15 10.97 7.75
CA PRO A 595 -9.05 11.77 6.92
C PRO A 595 -10.30 10.96 6.57
N GLY A 596 -11.45 11.62 6.63
CA GLY A 596 -12.75 10.98 6.49
C GLY A 596 -13.43 10.64 7.82
N ASP A 597 -12.71 10.55 8.94
CA ASP A 597 -13.31 10.32 10.26
C ASP A 597 -14.25 11.45 10.68
N LEU A 598 -15.30 11.08 11.37
CA LEU A 598 -16.30 12.00 11.91
C LEU A 598 -16.09 12.12 13.43
N ILE A 599 -15.53 13.23 13.86
CA ILE A 599 -15.13 13.52 15.24
C ILE A 599 -16.00 14.60 15.88
N TRP A 600 -15.90 14.75 17.19
CA TRP A 600 -16.47 15.87 17.92
C TRP A 600 -15.47 17.02 18.01
N LEU A 601 -15.82 18.18 17.45
CA LEU A 601 -15.00 19.39 17.49
C LEU A 601 -15.66 20.46 18.37
N GLU A 602 -14.95 20.91 19.40
CA GLU A 602 -15.37 22.03 20.22
C GLU A 602 -14.83 23.35 19.65
N SER A 603 -15.72 24.29 19.33
CA SER A 603 -15.32 25.62 18.87
C SER A 603 -15.26 26.59 20.05
N GLN A 604 -14.42 27.64 19.92
CA GLN A 604 -14.29 28.65 20.99
C GLN A 604 -15.61 29.42 21.28
N PHE A 605 -16.55 29.42 20.34
CA PHE A 605 -17.83 30.15 20.45
C PHE A 605 -19.01 29.23 20.77
N ALA A 606 -18.84 27.93 20.63
CA ALA A 606 -19.85 26.94 20.96
C ALA A 606 -19.40 26.16 22.22
N PRO A 607 -20.12 26.25 23.33
CA PRO A 607 -19.77 25.57 24.57
C PRO A 607 -19.97 24.04 24.50
N PHE A 608 -20.40 23.51 23.37
CA PHE A 608 -20.62 22.09 23.12
C PHE A 608 -19.95 21.69 21.81
N ALA A 609 -19.47 20.46 21.77
CA ALA A 609 -18.87 19.90 20.59
C ALA A 609 -19.90 19.69 19.47
N ALA A 610 -19.47 19.90 18.24
CA ALA A 610 -20.25 19.62 17.04
C ALA A 610 -19.56 18.56 16.18
N PRO A 611 -20.30 17.71 15.44
CA PRO A 611 -19.69 16.76 14.52
C PRO A 611 -18.90 17.50 13.44
N ALA A 612 -17.70 17.00 13.17
CA ALA A 612 -16.81 17.53 12.14
C ALA A 612 -16.08 16.40 11.41
N ARG A 613 -16.02 16.46 10.10
CA ARG A 613 -15.28 15.52 9.26
C ARG A 613 -13.85 15.99 9.08
N VAL A 614 -12.91 15.13 9.38
CA VAL A 614 -11.48 15.37 9.15
C VAL A 614 -11.21 15.32 7.65
N LEU A 615 -10.69 16.41 7.09
CA LEU A 615 -10.31 16.50 5.68
C LEU A 615 -8.81 16.25 5.50
N LYS A 616 -8.03 16.77 6.44
CA LYS A 616 -6.58 16.65 6.42
C LYS A 616 -6.04 16.48 7.83
N ASN A 617 -5.13 15.55 8.01
CA ASN A 617 -4.35 15.37 9.23
C ASN A 617 -2.87 15.37 8.88
N GLU A 618 -2.12 16.34 9.36
CA GLU A 618 -0.68 16.45 9.19
C GLU A 618 0.00 16.26 10.53
N LEU A 619 0.78 15.21 10.67
CA LEU A 619 1.54 14.88 11.86
C LEU A 619 3.01 15.23 11.63
N ALA A 620 3.60 15.95 12.56
CA ALA A 620 5.03 16.28 12.57
C ALA A 620 5.69 15.70 13.83
N PHE A 621 6.81 15.04 13.64
CA PHE A 621 7.63 14.50 14.70
C PHE A 621 9.02 15.17 14.67
N ASP A 622 9.40 15.77 15.80
CA ASP A 622 10.72 16.41 16.04
C ASP A 622 11.23 16.12 17.46
N GLY A 623 11.12 14.85 17.88
CA GLY A 623 11.31 14.42 19.27
C GLY A 623 10.02 14.38 20.08
N GLY A 624 8.95 14.92 19.56
CA GLY A 624 7.57 14.86 20.06
C GLY A 624 6.59 14.98 18.91
N LEU A 625 5.37 14.48 19.09
CA LEU A 625 4.34 14.52 18.07
C LEU A 625 3.53 15.81 18.15
N LYS A 626 3.33 16.46 17.00
CA LYS A 626 2.45 17.61 16.79
C LYS A 626 1.54 17.35 15.61
N GLY A 627 0.33 17.90 15.63
CA GLY A 627 -0.63 17.76 14.55
C GLY A 627 -1.13 19.10 14.04
N LYS A 628 -1.41 19.16 12.75
CA LYS A 628 -2.16 20.22 12.10
C LYS A 628 -3.34 19.59 11.38
N MET A 629 -4.56 20.07 11.67
CA MET A 629 -5.77 19.48 11.14
C MET A 629 -6.61 20.51 10.37
N ILE A 630 -7.27 20.02 9.33
CA ILE A 630 -8.36 20.71 8.67
C ILE A 630 -9.60 19.83 8.80
N ALA A 631 -10.65 20.36 9.41
CA ALA A 631 -11.92 19.66 9.59
C ALA A 631 -13.10 20.53 9.15
N LYS A 632 -14.11 19.90 8.56
CA LYS A 632 -15.34 20.56 8.12
C LYS A 632 -16.48 20.22 9.07
N ARG A 633 -17.18 21.25 9.56
CA ARG A 633 -18.33 21.06 10.46
C ARG A 633 -19.49 20.43 9.68
N MET A 634 -20.10 19.41 10.28
CA MET A 634 -21.16 18.59 9.66
C MET A 634 -22.55 18.99 10.15
N VAL A 635 -22.75 20.25 10.47
CA VAL A 635 -24.05 20.83 10.88
C VAL A 635 -24.31 22.07 10.04
N GLU A 636 -25.47 22.13 9.44
CA GLU A 636 -25.96 23.35 8.76
C GLU A 636 -26.15 24.47 9.76
N GLU A 637 -25.95 25.72 9.35
CA GLU A 637 -26.21 26.93 10.15
C GLU A 637 -27.67 27.36 10.07
#